data_0b979a428eb0c3f18a8f92eb8b56f709
#
_entry.id   0b979a428eb0c3f18a8f92eb8b56f709
#
_cell.length_a   1.000
_cell.length_b   1.000
_cell.length_c   1.000
_cell.angle_alpha   90.00
_cell.angle_beta   90.00
_cell.angle_gamma   90.00
#
_symmetry.space_group_name_H-M   'P 1'
#
loop_
_entity.id
_entity.type
_entity.pdbx_description
1 polymer ?
#
loop_
_entity_poly.entity_id
_entity_poly.type
_entity_poly.pdbx_seq_one_letter_code
_entity_poly.pdbx_strand_id
1 'polypeptide(L)'
;MLAVADNGVRRKDTCIRVFPPNPLFFARMDDGVHRRGFHARAGTPFFFQNGNRGYKQMALLFEGETRIPSGCAISGIFDASGRRMDGSSIIRSISTMHDRSNGLGGGFAGYGIYPEYKQYYALHIFYSSLSAKHETELFLETKFDIVNLSKIPVRKHPRIHDEPLIWRYFVAPLQTKLAASQLDELEYTGRAVNHVNSMIDGAFIFSSGKNMGVFKAVGYPEDVGEFYRLDEYAGYAWTAHGRYPTNTPGWWGGAHPFAFLDWTVVHNGEISSYDANRRFVEMFGYKCNLQTDTEVITYIIDYLVRKQGLTLTEAAKVIAAPFWETISKIEDEKQRREAEFLRRQFSELLVTGPFSIILGFNGGLMALNDRLKLRSMVAAQKGCVTYFASEECAIRVVESDLDKIWSPRGGEPVVVELNEEGKRNVAG
;
A
#
# COMPACT_ATOMS: atom_id res chain seq x y z
N MET A 1 -15.97 -29.31 54.01
CA MET A 1 -15.33 -30.24 53.06
C MET A 1 -16.00 -30.08 51.69
N LEU A 2 -15.38 -29.41 50.80
CA LEU A 2 -15.40 -29.60 49.35
C LEU A 2 -14.61 -28.42 48.74
N ALA A 3 -13.45 -28.76 48.21
CA ALA A 3 -12.55 -27.82 47.56
C ALA A 3 -13.08 -27.46 46.17
N VAL A 4 -13.10 -26.15 45.84
CA VAL A 4 -13.32 -25.66 44.52
C VAL A 4 -11.95 -25.23 43.95
N ALA A 5 -11.56 -25.88 42.86
CA ALA A 5 -10.31 -25.60 42.16
C ALA A 5 -10.41 -24.29 41.40
N ASP A 6 -9.46 -23.43 41.66
CA ASP A 6 -9.24 -22.15 41.02
C ASP A 6 -8.44 -22.38 39.72
N ASN A 7 -9.09 -22.19 38.55
CA ASN A 7 -8.44 -22.25 37.24
C ASN A 7 -7.89 -20.86 36.87
N GLY A 8 -6.67 -20.60 37.29
CA GLY A 8 -5.94 -19.39 36.94
C GLY A 8 -5.60 -19.29 35.46
N VAL A 9 -6.36 -18.54 34.69
CA VAL A 9 -5.99 -18.08 33.36
C VAL A 9 -5.01 -16.91 33.52
N ARG A 10 -3.73 -17.18 33.30
CA ARG A 10 -2.70 -16.13 33.20
C ARG A 10 -2.94 -15.28 31.94
N ARG A 11 -3.46 -14.09 32.12
CA ARG A 11 -3.37 -13.03 31.09
C ARG A 11 -1.90 -12.66 30.93
N LYS A 12 -1.37 -12.79 29.71
CA LYS A 12 -0.08 -12.21 29.34
C LYS A 12 -0.24 -10.69 29.33
N ASP A 13 0.33 -10.02 30.30
CA ASP A 13 0.49 -8.57 30.30
C ASP A 13 1.43 -8.20 29.14
N THR A 14 0.85 -7.64 28.08
CA THR A 14 1.60 -7.06 26.98
C THR A 14 2.14 -5.72 27.46
N CYS A 15 3.37 -5.72 27.96
CA CYS A 15 4.11 -4.50 28.26
C CYS A 15 4.30 -3.70 26.97
N ILE A 16 3.51 -2.66 26.79
CA ILE A 16 3.76 -1.63 25.79
C ILE A 16 5.07 -0.94 26.19
N ARG A 17 6.14 -1.13 25.41
CA ARG A 17 7.39 -0.40 25.63
C ARG A 17 7.17 1.07 25.25
N VAL A 18 6.87 1.87 26.24
CA VAL A 18 6.84 3.33 26.13
C VAL A 18 8.29 3.80 26.21
N PHE A 19 8.83 4.31 25.09
CA PHE A 19 10.07 5.08 25.13
C PHE A 19 9.72 6.49 25.62
N PRO A 20 10.45 7.01 26.65
CA PRO A 20 10.23 8.37 27.11
C PRO A 20 10.60 9.37 26.00
N PRO A 21 9.91 10.51 25.90
CA PRO A 21 10.28 11.57 24.98
C PRO A 21 11.67 12.11 25.35
N ASN A 22 12.54 12.22 24.35
CA ASN A 22 13.88 12.77 24.51
C ASN A 22 13.79 14.29 24.77
N PRO A 23 14.26 14.82 25.92
CA PRO A 23 14.04 16.20 26.32
C PRO A 23 15.06 17.20 25.75
N LEU A 24 15.62 16.96 24.58
CA LEU A 24 16.64 17.84 23.99
C LEU A 24 16.24 18.31 22.58
N PHE A 25 15.31 19.25 22.49
CA PHE A 25 15.23 20.15 21.31
C PHE A 25 14.44 21.43 21.66
N PHE A 26 15.01 22.23 22.59
CA PHE A 26 14.78 23.66 22.64
C PHE A 26 16.15 24.34 22.80
N ALA A 27 16.82 24.56 21.68
CA ALA A 27 17.96 25.46 21.61
C ALA A 27 17.66 26.54 20.57
N ARG A 28 17.71 27.77 21.01
CA ARG A 28 17.51 29.02 20.30
C ARG A 28 18.29 29.06 18.98
N MET A 29 17.62 29.51 17.91
CA MET A 29 18.28 30.05 16.74
C MET A 29 18.74 31.46 17.08
N ASP A 30 20.05 31.67 17.04
CA ASP A 30 20.68 32.99 16.92
C ASP A 30 21.35 33.06 15.54
N ASP A 31 21.25 34.23 14.95
CA ASP A 31 21.67 34.57 13.59
C ASP A 31 23.19 34.48 13.37
N GLY A 32 23.60 33.98 12.20
CA GLY A 32 25.02 34.08 11.82
C GLY A 32 25.31 33.47 10.43
N VAL A 33 25.27 34.33 9.44
CA VAL A 33 25.68 34.14 8.05
C VAL A 33 27.06 33.46 7.90
N HIS A 34 27.12 32.35 7.11
CA HIS A 34 28.20 32.18 6.13
C HIS A 34 27.85 31.10 5.09
N ARG A 35 27.71 31.55 3.84
CA ARG A 35 27.61 30.69 2.64
C ARG A 35 28.95 29.98 2.41
N ARG A 36 28.95 28.63 2.47
CA ARG A 36 29.88 27.80 1.70
C ARG A 36 29.10 26.63 1.13
N GLY A 37 29.15 26.54 -0.20
CA GLY A 37 28.41 25.51 -0.96
C GLY A 37 28.91 24.12 -0.66
N PHE A 38 27.99 23.27 -0.26
CA PHE A 38 28.12 21.84 -0.37
C PHE A 38 27.34 21.40 -1.60
N HIS A 39 28.05 21.01 -2.64
CA HIS A 39 27.48 20.24 -3.73
C HIS A 39 27.12 18.84 -3.19
N ALA A 40 25.90 18.69 -2.71
CA ALA A 40 25.30 17.37 -2.61
C ALA A 40 25.06 16.87 -4.03
N ARG A 41 25.74 15.81 -4.44
CA ARG A 41 25.36 15.05 -5.62
C ARG A 41 23.97 14.48 -5.34
N ALA A 42 22.95 15.15 -5.86
CA ALA A 42 21.62 14.62 -5.96
C ALA A 42 21.73 13.35 -6.84
N GLY A 43 21.40 12.20 -6.27
CA GLY A 43 21.20 10.99 -7.05
C GLY A 43 20.20 11.29 -8.15
N THR A 44 20.57 11.01 -9.39
CA THR A 44 19.75 11.24 -10.57
C THR A 44 18.46 10.44 -10.43
N PRO A 45 17.27 11.07 -10.41
CA PRO A 45 16.04 10.29 -10.47
C PRO A 45 16.00 9.53 -11.80
N PHE A 46 15.35 8.38 -11.78
CA PHE A 46 15.04 7.57 -12.96
C PHE A 46 14.28 8.42 -14.00
N PHE A 47 15.01 9.19 -14.82
CA PHE A 47 14.43 9.90 -15.94
C PHE A 47 14.75 9.13 -17.23
N PHE A 48 13.76 8.45 -17.77
CA PHE A 48 13.76 8.18 -19.20
C PHE A 48 13.64 9.52 -19.93
N GLN A 49 14.65 9.87 -20.73
CA GLN A 49 14.58 11.04 -21.59
C GLN A 49 13.45 10.84 -22.61
N ASN A 50 12.30 11.40 -22.35
CA ASN A 50 11.23 11.53 -23.34
C ASN A 50 11.64 12.61 -24.34
N GLY A 51 11.97 12.18 -25.55
CA GLY A 51 12.12 13.05 -26.69
C GLY A 51 10.88 13.90 -26.90
N ASN A 52 11.09 15.20 -27.10
CA ASN A 52 10.11 16.21 -27.48
C ASN A 52 9.08 15.71 -28.50
N ARG A 53 7.90 15.30 -28.05
CA ARG A 53 6.71 15.26 -28.91
C ARG A 53 5.81 16.43 -28.49
N GLY A 54 5.69 17.38 -29.41
CA GLY A 54 4.97 18.61 -29.24
C GLY A 54 3.57 18.38 -28.66
N TYR A 55 3.22 19.20 -27.69
CA TYR A 55 1.85 19.35 -27.21
C TYR A 55 0.97 19.69 -28.42
N LYS A 56 0.13 18.76 -28.87
CA LYS A 56 -0.98 19.09 -29.75
C LYS A 56 -1.83 20.12 -29.01
N GLN A 57 -1.99 21.29 -29.60
CA GLN A 57 -2.89 22.33 -29.17
C GLN A 57 -4.24 21.69 -28.85
N MET A 58 -4.61 21.65 -27.56
CA MET A 58 -5.94 21.22 -27.15
C MET A 58 -6.93 22.20 -27.78
N ALA A 59 -7.75 21.71 -28.69
CA ALA A 59 -8.90 22.48 -29.17
C ALA A 59 -9.72 22.91 -27.94
N LEU A 60 -10.13 24.18 -27.90
CA LEU A 60 -11.07 24.68 -26.92
C LEU A 60 -12.38 23.90 -27.11
N LEU A 61 -12.63 22.95 -26.24
CA LEU A 61 -13.88 22.19 -26.22
C LEU A 61 -14.87 22.96 -25.32
N PHE A 62 -16.10 23.10 -25.79
CA PHE A 62 -17.14 23.74 -24.98
C PHE A 62 -17.46 22.87 -23.76
N GLU A 63 -17.81 23.52 -22.64
CA GLU A 63 -18.24 22.84 -21.43
C GLU A 63 -19.41 21.88 -21.74
N GLY A 64 -19.22 20.59 -21.41
CA GLY A 64 -20.20 19.54 -21.71
C GLY A 64 -19.99 18.73 -22.99
N GLU A 65 -19.09 19.15 -23.92
CA GLU A 65 -18.78 18.39 -25.14
C GLU A 65 -17.79 17.25 -24.91
N THR A 66 -16.96 17.35 -23.88
CA THR A 66 -16.02 16.27 -23.51
C THR A 66 -15.94 16.15 -22.02
N ARG A 67 -16.11 14.93 -21.52
CA ARG A 67 -15.88 14.64 -20.11
C ARG A 67 -14.38 14.68 -19.86
N ILE A 68 -13.91 15.61 -19.02
CA ILE A 68 -12.52 15.67 -18.58
C ILE A 68 -12.38 14.69 -17.42
N PRO A 69 -11.55 13.63 -17.55
CA PRO A 69 -11.27 12.74 -16.44
C PRO A 69 -10.73 13.51 -15.24
N SER A 70 -11.21 13.22 -14.04
CA SER A 70 -10.77 13.92 -12.84
C SER A 70 -10.78 13.03 -11.62
N GLY A 71 -9.62 12.81 -11.04
CA GLY A 71 -9.41 12.04 -9.83
C GLY A 71 -9.12 10.57 -10.10
N CYS A 72 -8.53 9.91 -9.09
CA CYS A 72 -8.20 8.48 -9.16
C CYS A 72 -9.44 7.61 -8.97
N ALA A 73 -9.35 6.35 -9.40
CA ALA A 73 -10.30 5.29 -9.10
C ALA A 73 -9.63 4.21 -8.25
N ILE A 74 -10.33 3.70 -7.25
CA ILE A 74 -9.91 2.54 -6.46
C ILE A 74 -11.03 1.51 -6.40
N SER A 75 -10.65 0.23 -6.37
CA SER A 75 -11.56 -0.90 -6.19
C SER A 75 -10.89 -2.00 -5.37
N GLY A 76 -11.69 -2.79 -4.63
CA GLY A 76 -11.24 -3.94 -3.86
C GLY A 76 -12.31 -5.02 -3.81
N ILE A 77 -11.91 -6.28 -3.88
CA ILE A 77 -12.78 -7.47 -3.75
C ILE A 77 -12.08 -8.43 -2.78
N PHE A 78 -12.82 -8.94 -1.81
CA PHE A 78 -12.30 -9.85 -0.79
C PHE A 78 -13.30 -10.96 -0.48
N ASP A 79 -12.87 -12.21 -0.53
CA ASP A 79 -13.67 -13.37 -0.13
C ASP A 79 -13.17 -13.90 1.22
N ALA A 80 -13.97 -13.70 2.28
CA ALA A 80 -13.63 -14.10 3.64
C ALA A 80 -13.55 -15.64 3.83
N SER A 81 -14.12 -16.43 2.91
CA SER A 81 -13.97 -17.90 2.91
C SER A 81 -12.63 -18.37 2.33
N GLY A 82 -11.78 -17.47 1.88
CA GLY A 82 -10.51 -17.79 1.23
C GLY A 82 -10.65 -18.40 -0.17
N ARG A 83 -11.86 -18.41 -0.74
CA ARG A 83 -12.09 -18.86 -2.12
C ARG A 83 -11.33 -17.92 -3.06
N ARG A 84 -10.55 -18.52 -3.94
CA ARG A 84 -9.72 -17.79 -4.90
C ARG A 84 -10.52 -17.50 -6.16
N MET A 85 -10.53 -16.25 -6.59
CA MET A 85 -11.14 -15.74 -7.82
C MET A 85 -10.06 -15.20 -8.74
N ASP A 86 -10.26 -15.32 -10.05
CA ASP A 86 -9.33 -14.73 -11.02
C ASP A 86 -9.40 -13.20 -11.05
N GLY A 87 -8.44 -12.56 -11.73
CA GLY A 87 -8.38 -11.11 -11.84
C GLY A 87 -9.42 -10.48 -12.74
N SER A 88 -10.26 -11.24 -13.46
CA SER A 88 -11.24 -10.69 -14.41
C SER A 88 -12.27 -9.80 -13.72
N SER A 89 -12.70 -10.20 -12.51
CA SER A 89 -13.69 -9.43 -11.73
C SER A 89 -13.17 -8.07 -11.30
N ILE A 90 -11.94 -7.99 -10.80
CA ILE A 90 -11.34 -6.71 -10.38
C ILE A 90 -11.01 -5.82 -11.59
N ILE A 91 -10.63 -6.40 -12.73
CA ILE A 91 -10.44 -5.65 -14.00
C ILE A 91 -11.77 -5.05 -14.43
N ARG A 92 -12.86 -5.81 -14.47
CA ARG A 92 -14.20 -5.30 -14.82
C ARG A 92 -14.65 -4.18 -13.89
N SER A 93 -14.42 -4.34 -12.59
CA SER A 93 -14.77 -3.32 -11.60
C SER A 93 -14.06 -2.00 -11.88
N ILE A 94 -12.75 -2.02 -12.03
CA ILE A 94 -11.97 -0.79 -12.20
C ILE A 94 -12.18 -0.14 -13.57
N SER A 95 -12.40 -0.92 -14.63
CA SER A 95 -12.64 -0.39 -15.99
C SER A 95 -13.97 0.36 -16.12
N THR A 96 -14.95 0.07 -15.26
CA THR A 96 -16.20 0.86 -15.19
C THR A 96 -15.94 2.31 -14.80
N MET A 97 -14.82 2.58 -14.12
CA MET A 97 -14.38 3.91 -13.72
C MET A 97 -13.26 4.47 -14.62
N HIS A 98 -13.19 4.06 -15.88
CA HIS A 98 -12.17 4.48 -16.87
C HIS A 98 -11.98 5.99 -16.91
N ASP A 99 -13.07 6.75 -16.96
CA ASP A 99 -13.07 8.21 -17.03
C ASP A 99 -12.47 8.91 -15.80
N ARG A 100 -12.17 8.17 -14.73
CA ARG A 100 -11.46 8.69 -13.55
C ARG A 100 -9.94 8.54 -13.67
N SER A 101 -9.45 7.92 -14.72
CA SER A 101 -8.02 7.74 -15.00
C SER A 101 -7.63 8.51 -16.26
N ASN A 102 -6.35 8.86 -16.37
CA ASN A 102 -5.80 9.48 -17.59
C ASN A 102 -4.74 8.61 -18.28
N GLY A 103 -4.61 7.34 -17.87
CA GLY A 103 -3.66 6.40 -18.45
C GLY A 103 -2.19 6.60 -18.01
N LEU A 104 -1.92 7.52 -17.07
CA LEU A 104 -0.57 7.75 -16.55
C LEU A 104 -0.20 6.82 -15.39
N GLY A 105 -0.94 5.73 -15.22
CA GLY A 105 -0.65 4.65 -14.30
C GLY A 105 -1.89 3.86 -13.91
N GLY A 106 -1.74 2.55 -13.88
CA GLY A 106 -2.72 1.60 -13.39
C GLY A 106 -2.05 0.44 -12.69
N GLY A 107 -2.80 -0.29 -11.87
CA GLY A 107 -2.26 -1.51 -11.29
C GLY A 107 -3.17 -2.17 -10.27
N PHE A 108 -2.68 -3.31 -9.82
CA PHE A 108 -3.41 -4.27 -9.00
C PHE A 108 -2.50 -4.86 -7.93
N ALA A 109 -3.11 -5.30 -6.83
CA ALA A 109 -2.49 -6.24 -5.91
C ALA A 109 -3.41 -7.44 -5.70
N GLY A 110 -2.84 -8.64 -5.69
CA GLY A 110 -3.54 -9.89 -5.41
C GLY A 110 -2.94 -10.63 -4.23
N TYR A 111 -3.78 -11.21 -3.39
CA TYR A 111 -3.39 -12.03 -2.24
C TYR A 111 -3.90 -13.46 -2.40
N GLY A 112 -3.08 -14.44 -2.01
CA GLY A 112 -3.35 -15.85 -2.24
C GLY A 112 -2.97 -16.32 -3.65
N ILE A 113 -2.22 -15.55 -4.41
CA ILE A 113 -1.90 -15.80 -5.82
C ILE A 113 -0.72 -16.74 -6.05
N TYR A 114 0.05 -17.04 -5.00
CA TYR A 114 1.21 -17.93 -5.06
C TYR A 114 1.16 -19.05 -4.01
N PRO A 115 0.13 -19.91 -4.02
CA PRO A 115 -0.07 -20.93 -2.96
C PRO A 115 1.09 -21.91 -2.84
N GLU A 116 1.77 -22.26 -3.94
CA GLU A 116 2.93 -23.15 -3.94
C GLU A 116 4.18 -22.51 -3.30
N TYR A 117 4.23 -21.18 -3.26
CA TYR A 117 5.32 -20.38 -2.69
C TYR A 117 4.86 -19.53 -1.49
N LYS A 118 3.74 -19.89 -0.84
CA LYS A 118 3.11 -19.06 0.21
C LYS A 118 4.02 -18.74 1.41
N GLN A 119 5.04 -19.56 1.66
CA GLN A 119 6.01 -19.38 2.74
C GLN A 119 7.18 -18.45 2.40
N TYR A 120 7.36 -18.15 1.10
CA TYR A 120 8.46 -17.34 0.60
C TYR A 120 8.00 -15.91 0.31
N TYR A 121 8.92 -14.96 0.42
CA TYR A 121 8.68 -13.60 -0.06
C TYR A 121 8.69 -13.60 -1.59
N ALA A 122 7.65 -13.05 -2.20
CA ALA A 122 7.56 -12.85 -3.64
C ALA A 122 8.05 -11.44 -3.97
N LEU A 123 9.31 -11.30 -4.36
CA LEU A 123 9.86 -10.03 -4.77
C LEU A 123 9.58 -9.81 -6.26
N HIS A 124 8.76 -8.81 -6.60
CA HIS A 124 8.63 -8.33 -7.97
C HIS A 124 9.54 -7.14 -8.18
N ILE A 125 10.37 -7.19 -9.20
CA ILE A 125 11.43 -6.21 -9.41
C ILE A 125 11.40 -5.69 -10.84
N PHE A 126 11.42 -4.37 -10.99
CA PHE A 126 11.71 -3.69 -12.24
C PHE A 126 13.20 -3.47 -12.37
N TYR A 127 13.73 -3.69 -13.58
CA TYR A 127 15.11 -3.36 -13.90
C TYR A 127 15.18 -2.51 -15.17
N SER A 128 16.01 -1.48 -15.14
CA SER A 128 16.31 -0.66 -16.30
C SER A 128 17.32 -1.31 -17.22
N SER A 129 18.12 -2.27 -16.72
CA SER A 129 19.19 -2.92 -17.45
C SER A 129 19.52 -4.32 -16.89
N LEU A 130 20.21 -5.12 -17.69
CA LEU A 130 20.76 -6.40 -17.24
C LEU A 130 21.87 -6.23 -16.18
N SER A 131 22.58 -5.10 -16.19
CA SER A 131 23.60 -4.80 -15.17
C SER A 131 22.94 -4.59 -13.81
N ALA A 132 21.87 -3.77 -13.74
CA ALA A 132 21.10 -3.58 -12.51
C ALA A 132 20.51 -4.89 -11.97
N LYS A 133 20.04 -5.76 -12.88
CA LYS A 133 19.57 -7.09 -12.51
C LYS A 133 20.69 -7.93 -11.88
N HIS A 134 21.84 -7.99 -12.51
CA HIS A 134 22.98 -8.77 -12.01
C HIS A 134 23.46 -8.26 -10.64
N GLU A 135 23.61 -6.95 -10.47
CA GLU A 135 23.99 -6.36 -9.20
C GLU A 135 22.98 -6.69 -8.09
N THR A 136 21.66 -6.61 -8.40
CA THR A 136 20.61 -6.97 -7.46
C THR A 136 20.68 -8.46 -7.09
N GLU A 137 20.89 -9.35 -8.06
CA GLU A 137 20.99 -10.79 -7.80
C GLU A 137 22.17 -11.11 -6.89
N LEU A 138 23.35 -10.53 -7.14
CA LEU A 138 24.51 -10.66 -6.26
C LEU A 138 24.21 -10.18 -4.85
N PHE A 139 23.51 -9.05 -4.69
CA PHE A 139 23.08 -8.58 -3.37
C PHE A 139 22.10 -9.54 -2.71
N LEU A 140 21.04 -9.98 -3.43
CA LEU A 140 20.03 -10.89 -2.88
C LEU A 140 20.66 -12.22 -2.42
N GLU A 141 21.58 -12.80 -3.16
CA GLU A 141 22.30 -14.03 -2.79
C GLU A 141 23.10 -13.90 -1.48
N THR A 142 23.53 -12.69 -1.12
CA THR A 142 24.19 -12.46 0.19
C THR A 142 23.23 -12.47 1.36
N LYS A 143 21.92 -12.34 1.13
CA LYS A 143 20.87 -12.16 2.13
C LYS A 143 19.86 -13.28 2.18
N PHE A 144 19.55 -13.85 1.03
CA PHE A 144 18.44 -14.78 0.84
C PHE A 144 18.86 -16.04 0.11
N ASP A 145 18.16 -17.12 0.38
CA ASP A 145 18.08 -18.28 -0.48
C ASP A 145 17.04 -17.99 -1.56
N ILE A 146 17.45 -18.04 -2.84
CA ILE A 146 16.57 -17.82 -3.99
C ILE A 146 16.01 -19.18 -4.42
N VAL A 147 14.79 -19.47 -3.99
CA VAL A 147 14.12 -20.75 -4.24
C VAL A 147 13.66 -20.89 -5.68
N ASN A 148 13.17 -19.79 -6.27
CA ASN A 148 12.75 -19.74 -7.66
C ASN A 148 12.89 -18.31 -8.19
N LEU A 149 13.18 -18.18 -9.48
CA LEU A 149 13.19 -16.90 -10.17
C LEU A 149 12.65 -17.06 -11.59
N SER A 150 11.89 -16.10 -12.05
CA SER A 150 11.31 -16.10 -13.39
C SER A 150 10.97 -14.70 -13.87
N LYS A 151 10.90 -14.49 -15.18
CA LYS A 151 10.22 -13.31 -15.71
C LYS A 151 8.74 -13.40 -15.34
N ILE A 152 8.13 -12.27 -14.96
CA ILE A 152 6.67 -12.21 -14.82
C ILE A 152 6.06 -12.35 -16.22
N PRO A 153 5.16 -13.33 -16.45
CA PRO A 153 4.52 -13.50 -17.75
C PRO A 153 3.70 -12.26 -18.12
N VAL A 154 3.91 -11.77 -19.33
CA VAL A 154 3.16 -10.62 -19.87
C VAL A 154 2.60 -10.93 -21.25
N ARG A 155 1.52 -10.25 -21.62
CA ARG A 155 0.94 -10.21 -22.96
C ARG A 155 1.23 -8.85 -23.56
N LYS A 156 1.87 -8.78 -24.74
CA LYS A 156 2.10 -7.49 -25.40
C LYS A 156 0.79 -6.76 -25.61
N HIS A 157 0.74 -5.51 -25.18
CA HIS A 157 -0.44 -4.66 -25.28
C HIS A 157 -0.10 -3.36 -26.01
N PRO A 158 -0.89 -2.92 -27.04
CA PRO A 158 -0.52 -1.79 -27.90
C PRO A 158 -0.49 -0.43 -27.18
N ARG A 159 -1.10 -0.32 -26.00
CA ARG A 159 -1.14 0.90 -25.18
C ARG A 159 -0.17 0.88 -24.00
N ILE A 160 0.57 -0.22 -23.79
CA ILE A 160 1.61 -0.31 -22.76
C ILE A 160 2.97 -0.16 -23.44
N HIS A 161 3.74 0.84 -23.02
CA HIS A 161 5.01 1.22 -23.63
C HIS A 161 6.11 1.34 -22.59
N ASP A 162 7.36 1.39 -23.05
CA ASP A 162 8.56 1.58 -22.25
C ASP A 162 8.70 0.53 -21.13
N GLU A 163 8.41 -0.73 -21.47
CA GLU A 163 8.42 -1.86 -20.56
C GLU A 163 9.83 -2.09 -19.97
N PRO A 164 10.01 -2.03 -18.64
CA PRO A 164 11.26 -2.44 -17.99
C PRO A 164 11.42 -3.96 -18.04
N LEU A 165 12.57 -4.46 -17.62
CA LEU A 165 12.71 -5.88 -17.35
C LEU A 165 11.95 -6.23 -16.08
N ILE A 166 10.98 -7.15 -16.14
CA ILE A 166 10.09 -7.47 -15.03
C ILE A 166 10.36 -8.90 -14.56
N TRP A 167 10.87 -9.02 -13.32
CA TRP A 167 11.24 -10.32 -12.75
C TRP A 167 10.57 -10.56 -11.41
N ARG A 168 10.36 -11.83 -11.10
CA ARG A 168 9.85 -12.31 -9.83
C ARG A 168 10.84 -13.29 -9.23
N TYR A 169 11.11 -13.12 -7.94
CA TYR A 169 11.95 -13.98 -7.12
C TYR A 169 11.15 -14.48 -5.93
N PHE A 170 11.21 -15.78 -5.65
CA PHE A 170 10.73 -16.34 -4.39
C PHE A 170 11.94 -16.60 -3.50
N VAL A 171 11.97 -15.90 -2.35
CA VAL A 171 13.16 -15.88 -1.49
C VAL A 171 12.82 -16.18 -0.04
N ALA A 172 13.78 -16.79 0.66
CA ALA A 172 13.77 -16.93 2.13
C ALA A 172 15.05 -16.32 2.72
N PRO A 173 15.00 -15.60 3.85
CA PRO A 173 16.21 -15.11 4.50
C PRO A 173 17.18 -16.26 4.84
N LEU A 174 18.47 -16.09 4.53
CA LEU A 174 19.51 -17.01 4.96
C LEU A 174 19.57 -17.05 6.49
N GLN A 175 19.25 -18.19 7.09
CA GLN A 175 19.09 -18.31 8.55
C GLN A 175 20.33 -17.88 9.34
N THR A 176 21.53 -18.16 8.81
CA THR A 176 22.80 -17.73 9.41
C THR A 176 22.94 -16.20 9.41
N LYS A 177 22.51 -15.55 8.35
CA LYS A 177 22.56 -14.08 8.22
C LYS A 177 21.47 -13.40 9.03
N LEU A 178 20.28 -13.97 9.06
CA LEU A 178 19.17 -13.50 9.89
C LEU A 178 19.54 -13.55 11.36
N ALA A 179 20.05 -14.70 11.86
CA ALA A 179 20.48 -14.85 13.25
C ALA A 179 21.62 -13.88 13.63
N ALA A 180 22.61 -13.71 12.75
CA ALA A 180 23.70 -12.78 12.97
C ALA A 180 23.26 -11.31 13.00
N SER A 181 22.15 -10.96 12.34
CA SER A 181 21.63 -9.59 12.31
C SER A 181 20.92 -9.15 13.59
N GLN A 182 20.48 -10.08 14.43
CA GLN A 182 19.64 -9.86 15.61
C GLN A 182 18.29 -9.15 15.29
N LEU A 183 17.84 -9.21 14.04
CA LEU A 183 16.57 -8.67 13.58
C LEU A 183 15.52 -9.78 13.48
N ASP A 184 14.25 -9.39 13.57
CA ASP A 184 13.19 -10.27 13.11
C ASP A 184 13.20 -10.39 11.58
N GLU A 185 12.52 -11.39 11.06
CA GLU A 185 12.50 -11.71 9.63
C GLU A 185 11.90 -10.58 8.77
N LEU A 186 10.86 -9.89 9.27
CA LEU A 186 10.20 -8.79 8.56
C LEU A 186 11.13 -7.57 8.48
N GLU A 187 11.77 -7.19 9.60
CA GLU A 187 12.70 -6.06 9.59
C GLU A 187 13.93 -6.36 8.72
N TYR A 188 14.44 -7.59 8.78
CA TYR A 188 15.56 -8.03 7.93
C TYR A 188 15.21 -7.90 6.45
N THR A 189 14.05 -8.42 6.04
CA THR A 189 13.57 -8.37 4.65
C THR A 189 13.27 -6.93 4.23
N GLY A 190 12.60 -6.14 5.09
CA GLY A 190 12.30 -4.74 4.81
C GLY A 190 13.55 -3.88 4.61
N ARG A 191 14.63 -4.12 5.37
CA ARG A 191 15.93 -3.45 5.17
C ARG A 191 16.58 -3.84 3.84
N ALA A 192 16.46 -5.09 3.43
CA ALA A 192 16.96 -5.52 2.13
C ALA A 192 16.20 -4.88 0.96
N VAL A 193 14.86 -4.80 1.06
CA VAL A 193 14.01 -4.08 0.08
C VAL A 193 14.42 -2.61 -0.01
N ASN A 194 14.53 -1.92 1.13
CA ASN A 194 14.96 -0.52 1.19
C ASN A 194 16.37 -0.32 0.61
N HIS A 195 17.28 -1.27 0.84
CA HIS A 195 18.63 -1.21 0.27
C HIS A 195 18.60 -1.26 -1.26
N VAL A 196 17.91 -2.25 -1.84
CA VAL A 196 17.78 -2.34 -3.31
C VAL A 196 17.18 -1.07 -3.88
N ASN A 197 16.07 -0.59 -3.31
CA ASN A 197 15.35 0.59 -3.81
C ASN A 197 16.10 1.92 -3.63
N SER A 198 17.14 1.96 -2.78
CA SER A 198 17.88 3.19 -2.47
C SER A 198 19.31 3.20 -2.97
N MET A 199 19.94 2.03 -3.15
CA MET A 199 21.37 1.89 -3.36
C MET A 199 21.74 1.25 -4.69
N ILE A 200 20.82 0.48 -5.31
CA ILE A 200 21.07 -0.17 -6.59
C ILE A 200 20.37 0.63 -7.69
N ASP A 201 21.17 1.36 -8.46
CA ASP A 201 20.63 2.18 -9.55
C ASP A 201 20.04 1.28 -10.65
N GLY A 202 18.84 1.61 -11.06
CA GLY A 202 18.15 0.83 -12.09
C GLY A 202 17.37 -0.39 -11.60
N ALA A 203 17.31 -0.64 -10.28
CA ALA A 203 16.50 -1.70 -9.69
C ALA A 203 15.41 -1.11 -8.77
N PHE A 204 14.20 -1.67 -8.84
CA PHE A 204 13.09 -1.25 -7.98
C PHE A 204 12.22 -2.43 -7.61
N ILE A 205 12.27 -2.85 -6.33
CA ILE A 205 11.36 -3.84 -5.76
C ILE A 205 10.01 -3.16 -5.48
N PHE A 206 8.98 -3.55 -6.23
CA PHE A 206 7.63 -2.96 -6.12
C PHE A 206 6.60 -3.89 -5.50
N SER A 207 6.99 -5.11 -5.13
CA SER A 207 6.23 -6.08 -4.35
C SER A 207 7.19 -6.93 -3.54
N SER A 208 6.87 -7.21 -2.25
CA SER A 208 7.82 -7.88 -1.35
C SER A 208 7.16 -8.72 -0.24
N GLY A 209 5.87 -9.04 -0.37
CA GLY A 209 5.13 -9.83 0.61
C GLY A 209 5.10 -11.33 0.32
N LYS A 210 4.51 -12.10 1.25
CA LYS A 210 4.31 -13.55 1.10
C LYS A 210 2.94 -13.85 0.49
N ASN A 211 2.89 -14.80 -0.45
CA ASN A 211 1.67 -15.24 -1.13
C ASN A 211 0.86 -14.09 -1.74
N MET A 212 1.54 -13.04 -2.19
CA MET A 212 0.92 -11.87 -2.79
C MET A 212 1.79 -11.29 -3.90
N GLY A 213 1.23 -10.42 -4.73
CA GLY A 213 1.98 -9.73 -5.76
C GLY A 213 1.29 -8.45 -6.22
N VAL A 214 2.10 -7.46 -6.56
CA VAL A 214 1.68 -6.21 -7.18
C VAL A 214 1.96 -6.27 -8.67
N PHE A 215 1.06 -5.74 -9.48
CA PHE A 215 1.14 -5.64 -10.93
C PHE A 215 0.80 -4.21 -11.32
N LYS A 216 1.75 -3.46 -11.88
CA LYS A 216 1.55 -2.05 -12.18
C LYS A 216 2.36 -1.59 -13.38
N ALA A 217 1.83 -0.61 -14.10
CA ALA A 217 2.46 -0.03 -15.29
C ALA A 217 1.93 1.38 -15.57
N VAL A 218 2.55 2.07 -16.52
CA VAL A 218 1.97 3.25 -17.17
C VAL A 218 0.95 2.75 -18.19
N GLY A 219 -0.31 3.10 -17.97
CA GLY A 219 -1.46 2.68 -18.77
C GLY A 219 -2.77 2.81 -18.00
N TYR A 220 -3.88 2.61 -18.66
CA TYR A 220 -5.17 2.44 -18.00
C TYR A 220 -5.19 1.10 -17.23
N PRO A 221 -5.90 1.00 -16.11
CA PRO A 221 -5.87 -0.22 -15.29
C PRO A 221 -6.32 -1.47 -16.04
N GLU A 222 -7.31 -1.39 -16.91
CA GLU A 222 -7.76 -2.52 -17.73
C GLU A 222 -6.66 -3.03 -18.66
N ASP A 223 -5.91 -2.12 -19.30
CA ASP A 223 -4.78 -2.48 -20.17
C ASP A 223 -3.65 -3.14 -19.37
N VAL A 224 -3.41 -2.65 -18.16
CA VAL A 224 -2.42 -3.22 -17.24
C VAL A 224 -2.84 -4.62 -16.79
N GLY A 225 -4.13 -4.83 -16.53
CA GLY A 225 -4.68 -6.14 -16.18
C GLY A 225 -4.51 -7.17 -17.29
N GLU A 226 -4.79 -6.78 -18.54
CA GLU A 226 -4.55 -7.62 -19.73
C GLU A 226 -3.06 -7.89 -19.97
N PHE A 227 -2.23 -6.86 -19.84
CA PHE A 227 -0.78 -6.97 -20.01
C PHE A 227 -0.17 -8.00 -19.06
N TYR A 228 -0.55 -7.99 -17.78
CA TYR A 228 -0.05 -8.93 -16.77
C TYR A 228 -0.81 -10.26 -16.73
N ARG A 229 -1.76 -10.49 -17.63
CA ARG A 229 -2.54 -11.73 -17.72
C ARG A 229 -3.21 -12.08 -16.39
N LEU A 230 -3.84 -11.07 -15.73
CA LEU A 230 -4.42 -11.26 -14.39
C LEU A 230 -5.60 -12.24 -14.39
N ASP A 231 -6.20 -12.50 -15.54
CA ASP A 231 -7.16 -13.57 -15.78
C ASP A 231 -6.61 -14.98 -15.49
N GLU A 232 -5.28 -15.15 -15.45
CA GLU A 232 -4.60 -16.41 -15.16
C GLU A 232 -4.13 -16.56 -13.71
N TYR A 233 -4.22 -15.48 -12.91
CA TYR A 233 -3.95 -15.52 -11.47
C TYR A 233 -5.23 -15.65 -10.68
N ALA A 234 -5.22 -16.45 -9.60
CA ALA A 234 -6.35 -16.56 -8.71
C ALA A 234 -5.95 -16.20 -7.27
N GLY A 235 -6.70 -15.30 -6.63
CA GLY A 235 -6.47 -14.80 -5.28
C GLY A 235 -7.77 -14.65 -4.50
N TYR A 236 -7.69 -14.67 -3.17
CA TYR A 236 -8.87 -14.43 -2.31
C TYR A 236 -9.14 -12.94 -2.08
N ALA A 237 -8.17 -12.09 -2.40
CA ALA A 237 -8.33 -10.65 -2.33
C ALA A 237 -7.63 -9.99 -3.52
N TRP A 238 -8.27 -8.94 -4.03
CA TRP A 238 -7.76 -8.09 -5.10
C TRP A 238 -8.00 -6.63 -4.78
N THR A 239 -7.01 -5.76 -5.09
CA THR A 239 -7.19 -4.32 -5.14
C THR A 239 -6.77 -3.78 -6.49
N ALA A 240 -7.38 -2.68 -6.92
CA ALA A 240 -7.09 -2.03 -8.20
C ALA A 240 -7.06 -0.51 -8.06
N HIS A 241 -6.27 0.12 -8.94
CA HIS A 241 -6.13 1.56 -9.00
C HIS A 241 -6.02 2.06 -10.44
N GLY A 242 -6.81 3.08 -10.77
CA GLY A 242 -6.66 3.91 -11.97
C GLY A 242 -6.15 5.29 -11.58
N ARG A 243 -4.96 5.65 -12.05
CA ARG A 243 -4.25 6.86 -11.63
C ARG A 243 -4.66 8.09 -12.42
N TYR A 244 -4.80 9.20 -11.71
CA TYR A 244 -4.85 10.55 -12.26
C TYR A 244 -3.84 11.44 -11.51
N PRO A 245 -2.53 11.40 -11.88
CA PRO A 245 -1.53 12.20 -11.19
C PRO A 245 -1.70 13.68 -11.52
N THR A 246 -1.59 14.51 -10.50
CA THR A 246 -1.64 15.97 -10.61
C THR A 246 -0.25 16.59 -10.67
N ASN A 247 0.71 16.06 -9.91
CA ASN A 247 2.02 16.69 -9.68
C ASN A 247 3.22 15.79 -10.02
N THR A 248 3.00 14.53 -10.40
CA THR A 248 4.10 13.59 -10.67
C THR A 248 4.01 13.00 -12.07
N PRO A 249 5.14 12.80 -12.78
CA PRO A 249 5.15 12.20 -14.10
C PRO A 249 4.64 10.75 -14.04
N GLY A 250 4.08 10.29 -15.17
CA GLY A 250 3.75 8.88 -15.35
C GLY A 250 5.04 8.06 -15.51
N TRP A 251 5.30 7.12 -14.60
CA TRP A 251 6.36 6.13 -14.71
C TRP A 251 5.94 4.84 -13.99
N TRP A 252 6.54 3.72 -14.36
CA TRP A 252 6.11 2.39 -13.90
C TRP A 252 6.12 2.24 -12.37
N GLY A 253 7.20 2.66 -11.72
CA GLY A 253 7.31 2.58 -10.25
C GLY A 253 6.35 3.52 -9.51
N GLY A 254 5.98 4.63 -10.12
CA GLY A 254 5.04 5.62 -9.55
C GLY A 254 3.56 5.24 -9.71
N ALA A 255 3.23 4.18 -10.46
CA ALA A 255 1.87 3.64 -10.49
C ALA A 255 1.52 2.95 -9.15
N HIS A 256 0.23 2.91 -8.82
CA HIS A 256 -0.27 2.19 -7.65
C HIS A 256 -0.58 0.72 -8.00
N PRO A 257 -0.67 -0.18 -7.02
CA PRO A 257 -0.49 -0.01 -5.58
C PRO A 257 0.96 0.27 -5.17
N PHE A 258 1.13 0.96 -4.03
CA PHE A 258 2.40 0.96 -3.31
C PHE A 258 2.42 -0.20 -2.32
N ALA A 259 3.57 -0.86 -2.21
CA ALA A 259 3.72 -2.03 -1.35
C ALA A 259 5.00 -1.96 -0.51
N PHE A 260 4.91 -2.46 0.70
CA PHE A 260 6.05 -2.73 1.57
C PHE A 260 5.73 -3.96 2.42
N LEU A 261 6.55 -5.01 2.30
CA LEU A 261 6.25 -6.32 2.86
C LEU A 261 4.84 -6.79 2.43
N ASP A 262 3.99 -7.21 3.37
CA ASP A 262 2.63 -7.68 3.09
C ASP A 262 1.60 -6.54 2.91
N TRP A 263 1.98 -5.28 3.14
CA TRP A 263 1.10 -4.14 2.97
C TRP A 263 1.02 -3.67 1.52
N THR A 264 -0.18 -3.41 1.04
CA THR A 264 -0.41 -2.69 -0.23
C THR A 264 -1.43 -1.59 -0.03
N VAL A 265 -1.21 -0.44 -0.63
CA VAL A 265 -2.13 0.70 -0.55
C VAL A 265 -2.49 1.19 -1.93
N VAL A 266 -3.79 1.28 -2.21
CA VAL A 266 -4.35 2.08 -3.30
C VAL A 266 -5.02 3.31 -2.72
N HIS A 267 -4.82 4.47 -3.34
CA HIS A 267 -5.20 5.77 -2.80
C HIS A 267 -5.89 6.64 -3.85
N ASN A 268 -7.03 7.18 -3.49
CA ASN A 268 -7.73 8.23 -4.24
C ASN A 268 -7.75 9.49 -3.38
N GLY A 269 -6.90 10.43 -3.69
CA GLY A 269 -6.80 11.70 -2.98
C GLY A 269 -5.41 12.34 -3.04
N GLU A 270 -5.21 13.33 -2.21
CA GLU A 270 -3.93 13.97 -1.92
C GLU A 270 -3.84 14.36 -0.46
N ILE A 271 -2.71 14.10 0.19
CA ILE A 271 -2.51 14.47 1.58
C ILE A 271 -1.69 15.75 1.70
N SER A 272 -2.24 16.72 2.40
CA SER A 272 -1.57 18.01 2.67
C SER A 272 -0.48 17.91 3.73
N SER A 273 -0.48 16.84 4.53
CA SER A 273 0.53 16.56 5.56
C SER A 273 1.76 15.79 5.05
N TYR A 274 1.90 15.61 3.72
CA TYR A 274 2.94 14.79 3.09
C TYR A 274 4.33 15.00 3.66
N ASP A 275 4.84 16.24 3.67
CA ASP A 275 6.20 16.51 4.12
C ASP A 275 6.43 16.22 5.61
N ALA A 276 5.45 16.51 6.46
CA ALA A 276 5.52 16.21 7.89
C ALA A 276 5.56 14.70 8.13
N ASN A 277 4.61 13.98 7.52
CA ASN A 277 4.52 12.54 7.63
C ASN A 277 5.78 11.83 7.06
N ARG A 278 6.28 12.28 5.90
CA ARG A 278 7.50 11.78 5.28
C ARG A 278 8.70 11.91 6.21
N ARG A 279 8.96 13.11 6.72
CA ARG A 279 10.08 13.37 7.65
C ARG A 279 10.01 12.49 8.88
N PHE A 280 8.79 12.27 9.40
CA PHE A 280 8.60 11.40 10.56
C PHE A 280 9.00 9.96 10.26
N VAL A 281 8.47 9.34 9.18
CA VAL A 281 8.80 7.94 8.88
C VAL A 281 10.27 7.77 8.50
N GLU A 282 10.90 8.75 7.83
CA GLU A 282 12.32 8.73 7.49
C GLU A 282 13.22 8.68 8.75
N MET A 283 12.81 9.28 9.88
CA MET A 283 13.55 9.16 11.16
C MET A 283 13.59 7.72 11.68
N PHE A 284 12.63 6.88 11.28
CA PHE A 284 12.56 5.47 11.66
C PHE A 284 13.13 4.50 10.62
N GLY A 285 13.91 5.03 9.66
CA GLY A 285 14.69 4.25 8.70
C GLY A 285 13.99 3.92 7.38
N TYR A 286 12.78 4.41 7.17
CA TYR A 286 12.13 4.32 5.86
C TYR A 286 12.79 5.27 4.85
N LYS A 287 12.69 4.95 3.57
CA LYS A 287 13.25 5.75 2.47
C LYS A 287 12.14 6.10 1.47
N CYS A 288 11.71 7.36 1.50
CA CYS A 288 10.64 7.86 0.63
C CYS A 288 11.23 8.36 -0.70
N ASN A 289 11.58 7.43 -1.59
CA ASN A 289 12.30 7.75 -2.84
C ASN A 289 11.35 8.09 -4.00
N LEU A 290 10.07 7.78 -3.89
CA LEU A 290 9.11 7.89 -4.99
C LEU A 290 8.38 9.23 -5.01
N GLN A 291 8.56 10.06 -3.98
CA GLN A 291 7.98 11.41 -3.84
C GLN A 291 6.46 11.41 -3.99
N THR A 292 5.79 10.39 -3.45
CA THR A 292 4.34 10.26 -3.47
C THR A 292 3.81 10.03 -2.05
N ASP A 293 2.66 10.61 -1.80
CA ASP A 293 1.96 10.50 -0.52
C ASP A 293 1.53 9.07 -0.19
N THR A 294 1.21 8.27 -1.20
CA THR A 294 0.79 6.87 -1.00
C THR A 294 1.95 5.98 -0.51
N GLU A 295 3.18 6.23 -0.95
CA GLU A 295 4.36 5.58 -0.39
C GLU A 295 4.47 5.87 1.11
N VAL A 296 4.30 7.13 1.50
CA VAL A 296 4.36 7.56 2.89
C VAL A 296 3.24 6.90 3.73
N ILE A 297 2.00 6.84 3.20
CA ILE A 297 0.88 6.15 3.87
C ILE A 297 1.23 4.68 4.12
N THR A 298 1.84 4.00 3.14
CA THR A 298 2.24 2.60 3.28
C THR A 298 3.25 2.41 4.41
N TYR A 299 4.23 3.30 4.53
CA TYR A 299 5.21 3.27 5.63
C TYR A 299 4.61 3.67 6.98
N ILE A 300 3.63 4.58 7.02
CA ILE A 300 2.88 4.90 8.25
C ILE A 300 2.17 3.66 8.79
N ILE A 301 1.50 2.90 7.92
CA ILE A 301 0.81 1.67 8.29
C ILE A 301 1.80 0.66 8.88
N ASP A 302 2.91 0.40 8.17
CA ASP A 302 3.94 -0.51 8.66
C ASP A 302 4.52 -0.08 10.01
N TYR A 303 4.79 1.21 10.16
CA TYR A 303 5.27 1.77 11.41
C TYR A 303 4.28 1.57 12.56
N LEU A 304 3.01 1.94 12.35
CA LEU A 304 2.00 1.85 13.41
C LEU A 304 1.67 0.40 13.78
N VAL A 305 1.49 -0.47 12.79
CA VAL A 305 1.06 -1.85 13.05
C VAL A 305 2.24 -2.74 13.41
N ARG A 306 3.27 -2.82 12.55
CA ARG A 306 4.38 -3.73 12.77
C ARG A 306 5.36 -3.25 13.87
N LYS A 307 5.78 -1.97 13.83
CA LYS A 307 6.80 -1.47 14.78
C LYS A 307 6.21 -1.01 16.11
N GLN A 308 5.00 -0.45 16.12
CA GLN A 308 4.34 0.02 17.33
C GLN A 308 3.36 -0.98 17.94
N GLY A 309 2.99 -2.04 17.19
CA GLY A 309 2.09 -3.09 17.66
C GLY A 309 0.62 -2.67 17.78
N LEU A 310 0.21 -1.60 17.08
CA LEU A 310 -1.18 -1.18 17.05
C LEU A 310 -2.01 -2.13 16.18
N THR A 311 -3.27 -2.30 16.53
CA THR A 311 -4.25 -2.93 15.65
C THR A 311 -4.55 -2.03 14.44
N LEU A 312 -5.07 -2.59 13.36
CA LEU A 312 -5.49 -1.81 12.17
C LEU A 312 -6.53 -0.73 12.53
N THR A 313 -7.43 -1.04 13.46
CA THR A 313 -8.44 -0.07 13.93
C THR A 313 -7.79 1.09 14.69
N GLU A 314 -6.80 0.83 15.54
CA GLU A 314 -6.04 1.87 16.24
C GLU A 314 -5.19 2.69 15.27
N ALA A 315 -4.53 2.04 14.29
CA ALA A 315 -3.79 2.72 13.24
C ALA A 315 -4.71 3.65 12.41
N ALA A 316 -5.92 3.21 12.09
CA ALA A 316 -6.92 4.05 11.42
C ALA A 316 -7.33 5.26 12.28
N LYS A 317 -7.48 5.09 13.61
CA LYS A 317 -7.74 6.19 14.55
C LYS A 317 -6.56 7.17 14.68
N VAL A 318 -5.35 6.77 14.33
CA VAL A 318 -4.19 7.67 14.22
C VAL A 318 -4.22 8.41 12.89
N ILE A 319 -4.33 7.68 11.78
CA ILE A 319 -4.26 8.21 10.41
C ILE A 319 -5.41 9.20 10.15
N ALA A 320 -6.63 8.83 10.51
CA ALA A 320 -7.84 9.64 10.36
C ALA A 320 -8.38 10.11 11.75
N ALA A 321 -7.49 10.60 12.61
CA ALA A 321 -7.84 10.91 14.00
C ALA A 321 -9.07 11.78 14.13
N PRO A 322 -10.05 11.42 14.99
CA PRO A 322 -11.26 12.20 15.24
C PRO A 322 -10.91 13.60 15.73
N PHE A 323 -11.80 14.58 15.49
CA PHE A 323 -11.65 15.91 16.07
C PHE A 323 -11.70 15.87 17.60
N TRP A 324 -11.03 16.80 18.27
CA TRP A 324 -11.06 16.91 19.74
C TRP A 324 -12.46 17.01 20.30
N GLU A 325 -13.33 17.75 19.60
CA GLU A 325 -14.76 17.85 19.99
C GLU A 325 -15.47 16.49 19.90
N THR A 326 -15.16 15.67 18.89
CA THR A 326 -15.71 14.31 18.77
C THR A 326 -15.20 13.43 19.90
N ILE A 327 -13.91 13.51 20.21
CA ILE A 327 -13.30 12.74 21.32
C ILE A 327 -13.92 13.14 22.66
N SER A 328 -14.13 14.44 22.93
CA SER A 328 -14.71 14.91 24.19
C SER A 328 -16.15 14.45 24.41
N LYS A 329 -16.87 14.08 23.34
CA LYS A 329 -18.25 13.56 23.39
C LYS A 329 -18.31 12.02 23.54
N ILE A 330 -17.21 11.33 23.61
CA ILE A 330 -17.19 9.88 23.85
C ILE A 330 -17.58 9.66 25.33
N GLU A 331 -18.70 9.00 25.55
CA GLU A 331 -19.26 8.76 26.92
C GLU A 331 -18.39 7.78 27.71
N ASP A 332 -17.91 6.68 27.05
CA ASP A 332 -17.03 5.71 27.69
C ASP A 332 -15.65 6.33 27.95
N GLU A 333 -15.34 6.50 29.24
CA GLU A 333 -14.11 7.16 29.69
C GLU A 333 -12.84 6.42 29.21
N LYS A 334 -12.86 5.08 29.13
CA LYS A 334 -11.73 4.29 28.67
C LYS A 334 -11.47 4.53 27.19
N GLN A 335 -12.51 4.47 26.36
CA GLN A 335 -12.40 4.74 24.92
C GLN A 335 -11.98 6.19 24.65
N ARG A 336 -12.49 7.14 25.43
CA ARG A 336 -12.09 8.55 25.33
C ARG A 336 -10.61 8.74 25.62
N ARG A 337 -10.11 8.18 26.74
CA ARG A 337 -8.69 8.24 27.11
C ARG A 337 -7.78 7.56 26.07
N GLU A 338 -8.21 6.42 25.51
CA GLU A 338 -7.50 5.74 24.43
C GLU A 338 -7.40 6.64 23.19
N ALA A 339 -8.51 7.24 22.75
CA ALA A 339 -8.53 8.14 21.61
C ALA A 339 -7.65 9.39 21.83
N GLU A 340 -7.69 9.98 23.04
CA GLU A 340 -6.81 11.10 23.40
C GLU A 340 -5.34 10.69 23.39
N PHE A 341 -5.01 9.52 23.92
CA PHE A 341 -3.65 8.99 23.94
C PHE A 341 -3.12 8.80 22.53
N LEU A 342 -3.86 8.06 21.67
CA LEU A 342 -3.44 7.81 20.28
C LEU A 342 -3.22 9.11 19.51
N ARG A 343 -4.14 10.08 19.66
CA ARG A 343 -4.05 11.35 18.97
C ARG A 343 -2.88 12.23 19.44
N ARG A 344 -2.49 12.16 20.72
CA ARG A 344 -1.34 12.90 21.26
C ARG A 344 -0.03 12.20 20.94
N GLN A 345 0.03 10.88 21.16
CA GLN A 345 1.24 10.07 20.99
C GLN A 345 1.72 10.03 19.54
N PHE A 346 0.78 9.98 18.58
CA PHE A 346 1.06 9.84 17.15
C PHE A 346 0.59 11.05 16.34
N SER A 347 0.62 12.24 16.92
CA SER A 347 0.14 13.47 16.28
C SER A 347 0.76 13.74 14.91
N GLU A 348 2.04 13.43 14.73
CA GLU A 348 2.80 13.62 13.48
C GLU A 348 2.40 12.64 12.36
N LEU A 349 1.65 11.59 12.70
CA LEU A 349 1.15 10.60 11.75
C LEU A 349 -0.33 10.82 11.38
N LEU A 350 -0.93 11.89 11.86
CA LEU A 350 -2.23 12.34 11.36
C LEU A 350 -2.09 12.69 9.88
N VAL A 351 -2.90 12.03 9.05
CA VAL A 351 -2.98 12.32 7.63
C VAL A 351 -4.09 13.35 7.40
N THR A 352 -3.72 14.49 6.84
CA THR A 352 -4.67 15.56 6.51
C THR A 352 -4.80 15.71 4.99
N GLY A 353 -5.96 16.20 4.55
CA GLY A 353 -6.34 16.29 3.15
C GLY A 353 -7.42 15.28 2.76
N PRO A 354 -7.95 15.36 1.53
CA PRO A 354 -8.96 14.44 1.04
C PRO A 354 -8.32 13.11 0.66
N PHE A 355 -8.69 12.01 1.32
CA PHE A 355 -8.24 10.69 0.94
C PHE A 355 -9.30 9.60 1.11
N SER A 356 -9.17 8.58 0.27
CA SER A 356 -9.86 7.30 0.36
C SER A 356 -8.84 6.23 0.00
N ILE A 357 -8.60 5.27 0.90
CA ILE A 357 -7.63 4.20 0.70
C ILE A 357 -8.28 2.83 0.84
N ILE A 358 -7.75 1.86 0.08
CA ILE A 358 -7.93 0.45 0.38
C ILE A 358 -6.54 -0.11 0.68
N LEU A 359 -6.35 -0.57 1.90
CA LEU A 359 -5.17 -1.28 2.37
C LEU A 359 -5.39 -2.77 2.19
N GLY A 360 -4.48 -3.44 1.51
CA GLY A 360 -4.40 -4.91 1.50
C GLY A 360 -3.33 -5.39 2.46
N PHE A 361 -3.59 -6.53 3.08
CA PHE A 361 -2.66 -7.24 3.95
C PHE A 361 -2.89 -8.74 3.90
N ASN A 362 -1.94 -9.51 4.38
CA ASN A 362 -2.10 -10.97 4.37
C ASN A 362 -3.28 -11.37 5.26
N GLY A 363 -4.32 -11.89 4.63
CA GLY A 363 -5.55 -12.32 5.29
C GLY A 363 -6.69 -11.30 5.30
N GLY A 364 -6.54 -10.10 4.68
CA GLY A 364 -7.64 -9.13 4.71
C GLY A 364 -7.48 -7.89 3.85
N LEU A 365 -8.51 -7.07 3.90
CA LEU A 365 -8.53 -5.70 3.39
C LEU A 365 -9.06 -4.72 4.45
N MET A 366 -8.62 -3.47 4.39
CA MET A 366 -9.19 -2.37 5.15
C MET A 366 -9.52 -1.20 4.21
N ALA A 367 -10.75 -0.70 4.24
CA ALA A 367 -11.12 0.54 3.59
C ALA A 367 -11.21 1.67 4.62
N LEU A 368 -10.66 2.84 4.30
CA LEU A 368 -10.65 4.00 5.18
C LEU A 368 -10.76 5.30 4.37
N ASN A 369 -11.64 6.19 4.79
CA ASN A 369 -11.75 7.57 4.31
C ASN A 369 -11.08 8.54 5.28
N ASP A 370 -10.70 9.71 4.76
CA ASP A 370 -10.38 10.84 5.62
C ASP A 370 -11.52 11.16 6.60
N ARG A 371 -11.20 11.79 7.71
CA ARG A 371 -12.15 12.06 8.81
C ARG A 371 -13.35 12.94 8.43
N LEU A 372 -13.27 13.69 7.30
CA LEU A 372 -14.35 14.52 6.76
C LEU A 372 -15.09 13.82 5.62
N LYS A 373 -14.57 12.70 5.13
CA LYS A 373 -15.09 11.97 3.97
C LYS A 373 -15.17 12.85 2.71
N LEU A 374 -14.08 13.50 2.38
CA LEU A 374 -13.98 14.37 1.19
C LEU A 374 -13.86 13.57 -0.12
N ARG A 375 -13.50 12.27 -0.03
CA ARG A 375 -13.49 11.35 -1.17
C ARG A 375 -14.58 10.29 -1.03
N SER A 376 -15.12 9.85 -2.17
CA SER A 376 -16.14 8.81 -2.22
C SER A 376 -15.56 7.43 -1.93
N MET A 377 -16.31 6.62 -1.20
CA MET A 377 -16.11 5.19 -1.01
C MET A 377 -17.47 4.54 -0.81
N VAL A 378 -17.70 3.46 -1.53
CA VAL A 378 -18.84 2.57 -1.36
C VAL A 378 -18.32 1.21 -0.95
N ALA A 379 -18.97 0.59 0.00
CA ALA A 379 -18.76 -0.78 0.42
C ALA A 379 -20.03 -1.59 0.17
N ALA A 380 -19.88 -2.86 -0.19
CA ALA A 380 -21.01 -3.78 -0.36
C ALA A 380 -20.61 -5.20 0.04
N GLN A 381 -21.62 -6.04 0.30
CA GLN A 381 -21.42 -7.42 0.69
C GLN A 381 -22.41 -8.34 -0.04
N LYS A 382 -21.90 -9.51 -0.45
CA LYS A 382 -22.68 -10.65 -0.90
C LYS A 382 -22.12 -11.93 -0.29
N GLY A 383 -22.85 -12.54 0.64
CA GLY A 383 -22.36 -13.70 1.37
C GLY A 383 -21.02 -13.43 2.07
N CYS A 384 -20.01 -14.22 1.75
CA CYS A 384 -18.63 -14.03 2.27
C CYS A 384 -17.80 -13.00 1.48
N VAL A 385 -18.31 -12.44 0.39
CA VAL A 385 -17.57 -11.51 -0.45
C VAL A 385 -17.90 -10.08 -0.07
N THR A 386 -16.85 -9.28 0.15
CA THR A 386 -16.94 -7.83 0.39
C THR A 386 -16.30 -7.08 -0.76
N TYR A 387 -16.95 -6.02 -1.17
CA TYR A 387 -16.55 -5.15 -2.27
C TYR A 387 -16.34 -3.73 -1.76
N PHE A 388 -15.32 -3.05 -2.30
CA PHE A 388 -15.04 -1.65 -2.08
C PHE A 388 -14.81 -0.97 -3.43
N ALA A 389 -15.33 0.23 -3.63
CA ALA A 389 -15.01 1.02 -4.84
C ALA A 389 -15.24 2.51 -4.60
N SER A 390 -14.62 3.34 -5.44
CA SER A 390 -14.91 4.78 -5.48
C SER A 390 -16.35 5.06 -5.89
N GLU A 391 -16.96 4.20 -6.70
CA GLU A 391 -18.34 4.35 -7.23
C GLU A 391 -19.10 3.01 -7.16
N GLU A 392 -20.42 3.09 -6.90
CA GLU A 392 -21.28 1.92 -6.80
C GLU A 392 -21.36 1.11 -8.10
N CYS A 393 -21.34 1.77 -9.26
CA CYS A 393 -21.38 1.11 -10.57
C CYS A 393 -20.26 0.08 -10.74
N ALA A 394 -19.07 0.36 -10.20
CA ALA A 394 -17.92 -0.54 -10.24
C ALA A 394 -18.13 -1.83 -9.41
N ILE A 395 -19.01 -1.80 -8.42
CA ILE A 395 -19.42 -3.00 -7.67
C ILE A 395 -20.54 -3.72 -8.43
N ARG A 396 -21.56 -2.99 -8.88
CA ARG A 396 -22.74 -3.53 -9.56
C ARG A 396 -22.42 -4.28 -10.85
N VAL A 397 -21.37 -3.90 -11.57
CA VAL A 397 -20.94 -4.61 -12.79
C VAL A 397 -20.38 -6.00 -12.49
N VAL A 398 -19.87 -6.22 -11.28
CA VAL A 398 -19.31 -7.50 -10.82
C VAL A 398 -20.38 -8.34 -10.11
N GLU A 399 -21.16 -7.70 -9.24
CA GLU A 399 -22.22 -8.34 -8.46
C GLU A 399 -23.45 -7.40 -8.41
N SER A 400 -24.52 -7.80 -9.06
CA SER A 400 -25.76 -7.01 -9.11
C SER A 400 -26.71 -7.28 -7.95
N ASP A 401 -26.67 -8.51 -7.39
CA ASP A 401 -27.51 -8.97 -6.30
C ASP A 401 -26.76 -8.88 -4.96
N LEU A 402 -26.76 -7.71 -4.35
CA LEU A 402 -26.05 -7.42 -3.11
C LEU A 402 -26.94 -7.59 -1.90
N ASP A 403 -26.41 -8.25 -0.85
CA ASP A 403 -27.11 -8.39 0.43
C ASP A 403 -27.11 -7.05 1.20
N LYS A 404 -26.04 -6.28 1.06
CA LYS A 404 -25.87 -4.98 1.73
C LYS A 404 -24.99 -4.05 0.88
N ILE A 405 -25.37 -2.76 0.87
CA ILE A 405 -24.55 -1.69 0.31
C ILE A 405 -24.59 -0.50 1.27
N TRP A 406 -23.45 0.13 1.51
CA TRP A 406 -23.35 1.29 2.38
C TRP A 406 -22.16 2.18 2.00
N SER A 407 -22.17 3.37 2.51
CA SER A 407 -21.08 4.31 2.39
C SER A 407 -20.38 4.42 3.74
N PRO A 408 -19.13 3.96 3.91
CA PRO A 408 -18.38 4.06 5.16
C PRO A 408 -18.33 5.50 5.67
N ARG A 409 -18.35 5.70 6.98
CA ARG A 409 -18.23 7.03 7.57
C ARG A 409 -16.79 7.54 7.50
N GLY A 410 -16.62 8.86 7.53
CA GLY A 410 -15.29 9.47 7.59
C GLY A 410 -14.53 9.05 8.85
N GLY A 411 -13.28 8.63 8.69
CA GLY A 411 -12.41 8.18 9.79
C GLY A 411 -12.77 6.82 10.41
N GLU A 412 -13.83 6.15 9.92
CA GLU A 412 -14.25 4.83 10.40
C GLU A 412 -13.71 3.75 9.44
N PRO A 413 -12.79 2.85 9.88
CA PRO A 413 -12.29 1.79 9.04
C PRO A 413 -13.33 0.68 8.85
N VAL A 414 -13.40 0.14 7.65
CA VAL A 414 -14.08 -1.13 7.36
C VAL A 414 -13.00 -2.18 7.17
N VAL A 415 -12.79 -3.02 8.18
CA VAL A 415 -11.80 -4.10 8.16
C VAL A 415 -12.53 -5.41 7.87
N VAL A 416 -12.04 -6.16 6.90
CA VAL A 416 -12.51 -7.50 6.55
C VAL A 416 -11.35 -8.48 6.55
N GLU A 417 -11.55 -9.64 7.17
CA GLU A 417 -10.52 -10.65 7.38
C GLU A 417 -11.05 -12.04 7.03
N LEU A 418 -10.13 -12.97 6.72
CA LEU A 418 -10.47 -14.37 6.53
C LEU A 418 -11.19 -14.90 7.78
N ASN A 419 -12.33 -15.53 7.57
CA ASN A 419 -13.01 -16.28 8.62
C ASN A 419 -12.24 -17.58 8.93
N GLU A 420 -12.69 -18.38 9.89
CA GLU A 420 -11.99 -19.61 10.30
C GLU A 420 -11.91 -20.65 9.17
N GLU A 421 -12.89 -20.70 8.28
CA GLU A 421 -12.86 -21.51 7.07
C GLU A 421 -11.80 -20.99 6.09
N GLY A 422 -11.79 -19.68 5.83
CA GLY A 422 -10.83 -19.01 4.95
C GLY A 422 -9.39 -19.18 5.43
N LYS A 423 -9.14 -19.05 6.71
CA LYS A 423 -7.80 -19.32 7.30
C LYS A 423 -7.34 -20.75 7.01
N ARG A 424 -8.22 -21.73 7.14
CA ARG A 424 -7.91 -23.14 6.80
C ARG A 424 -7.66 -23.32 5.31
N ASN A 425 -8.49 -22.75 4.45
CA ASN A 425 -8.38 -22.86 2.99
C ASN A 425 -7.08 -22.23 2.45
N VAL A 426 -6.61 -21.16 3.06
CA VAL A 426 -5.34 -20.50 2.67
C VAL A 426 -4.13 -21.17 3.31
N ALA A 427 -4.29 -21.80 4.49
CA ALA A 427 -3.21 -22.53 5.16
C ALA A 427 -2.90 -23.90 4.50
N GLY A 428 -3.90 -24.61 3.98
CA GLY A 428 -3.73 -25.85 3.21
C GLY A 428 -3.12 -25.59 1.85
#